data_17c915deb4063d577a8e7a14483d0c30
#
_entry.id   17c915deb4063d577a8e7a14483d0c30
#
_cell.length_a   1.000
_cell.length_b   1.000
_cell.length_c   1.000
_cell.angle_alpha   90.00
_cell.angle_beta   90.00
_cell.angle_gamma   90.00
#
_symmetry.space_group_name_H-M   'P 1'
#
loop_
_entity.id
_entity.type
_entity.pdbx_description
1 polymer ?
#
loop_
_entity_poly.entity_id
_entity_poly.type
_entity_poly.pdbx_seq_one_letter_code
_entity_poly.pdbx_strand_id
1 'polypeptide(L)'
;MRTHFKRATLGGGCFWCLEAVYNRLEGVVSVQSGFAGGNIKNPAYREVCTGRTGHAEVCDIQYNPEVISFKDLLHIFWEIHDPTTLNRQGNDVGTHYRSVIYFHDEGQESMAEELKAKLDKTKFIDEPIITEITEFTNFYPAEDYHRD
;
A
#
# COMPACT_ATOMS: atom_id res chain seq x y z
N MET A 1 -2.24 6.46 -29.80
CA MET A 1 -2.62 5.29 -29.02
C MET A 1 -2.67 5.63 -27.53
N ARG A 2 -3.73 5.24 -26.87
CA ARG A 2 -3.87 5.53 -25.45
C ARG A 2 -3.05 4.56 -24.61
N THR A 3 -2.28 5.11 -23.71
CA THR A 3 -1.63 4.30 -22.68
C THR A 3 -2.66 4.01 -21.60
N HIS A 4 -2.84 2.74 -21.28
CA HIS A 4 -3.73 2.33 -20.20
C HIS A 4 -2.95 2.28 -18.89
N PHE A 5 -3.23 3.24 -18.03
CA PHE A 5 -2.62 3.25 -16.71
C PHE A 5 -3.29 2.21 -15.81
N LYS A 6 -2.52 1.68 -14.90
CA LYS A 6 -3.03 0.72 -13.91
C LYS A 6 -2.94 1.33 -12.52
N ARG A 7 -3.64 0.70 -11.58
CA ARG A 7 -3.66 1.13 -10.18
C ARG A 7 -3.00 0.09 -9.30
N ALA A 8 -2.27 0.57 -8.29
CA ALA A 8 -1.75 -0.26 -7.22
C ALA A 8 -2.08 0.43 -5.90
N THR A 9 -2.69 -0.28 -4.98
CA THR A 9 -3.09 0.27 -3.69
C THR A 9 -2.34 -0.45 -2.59
N LEU A 10 -1.43 0.27 -1.94
CA LEU A 10 -0.47 -0.31 -1.02
C LEU A 10 -0.47 0.46 0.32
N GLY A 11 -0.43 -0.28 1.43
CA GLY A 11 -0.34 0.30 2.77
C GLY A 11 0.78 -0.32 3.57
N GLY A 12 1.57 0.50 4.23
CA GLY A 12 2.68 0.04 5.06
C GLY A 12 3.23 1.19 5.88
N GLY A 13 2.57 1.54 6.97
CA GLY A 13 2.93 2.65 7.82
C GLY A 13 2.31 3.94 7.36
N CYS A 14 3.03 5.04 7.54
CA CYS A 14 2.53 6.36 7.19
C CYS A 14 2.44 6.53 5.67
N PHE A 15 1.25 6.88 5.17
CA PHE A 15 1.04 7.03 3.74
C PHE A 15 1.87 8.17 3.12
N TRP A 16 2.20 9.20 3.91
CA TRP A 16 3.05 10.29 3.40
C TRP A 16 4.46 9.81 3.06
N CYS A 17 4.97 8.85 3.83
CA CYS A 17 6.28 8.25 3.55
C CYS A 17 6.25 7.47 2.24
N LEU A 18 5.20 6.70 2.02
CA LEU A 18 5.00 5.96 0.77
C LEU A 18 4.83 6.92 -0.41
N GLU A 19 4.00 7.96 -0.23
CA GLU A 19 3.75 8.96 -1.27
C GLU A 19 5.06 9.61 -1.72
N ALA A 20 5.91 9.99 -0.78
CA ALA A 20 7.20 10.64 -1.07
C ALA A 20 8.10 9.77 -1.93
N VAL A 21 8.13 8.47 -1.67
CA VAL A 21 8.95 7.53 -2.44
C VAL A 21 8.37 7.30 -3.83
N TYR A 22 7.08 6.96 -3.90
CA TYR A 22 6.48 6.58 -5.19
C TYR A 22 6.35 7.76 -6.16
N ASN A 23 6.16 8.98 -5.65
CA ASN A 23 6.10 10.17 -6.51
C ASN A 23 7.40 10.43 -7.27
N ARG A 24 8.51 9.87 -6.83
CA ARG A 24 9.82 10.07 -7.46
C ARG A 24 10.13 9.05 -8.53
N LEU A 25 9.28 8.04 -8.70
CA LEU A 25 9.58 6.94 -9.61
C LEU A 25 9.11 7.25 -11.02
N GLU A 26 9.98 6.99 -11.99
CA GLU A 26 9.63 7.09 -13.39
C GLU A 26 8.55 6.06 -13.70
N GLY A 27 7.51 6.49 -14.39
CA GLY A 27 6.38 5.62 -14.72
C GLY A 27 5.21 5.73 -13.76
N VAL A 28 5.42 6.32 -12.58
CA VAL A 28 4.33 6.63 -11.67
C VAL A 28 3.70 7.94 -12.10
N VAL A 29 2.42 7.90 -12.44
CA VAL A 29 1.67 9.04 -12.95
C VAL A 29 1.11 9.90 -11.83
N SER A 30 0.57 9.26 -10.80
CA SER A 30 0.02 9.97 -9.65
C SER A 30 0.04 9.07 -8.42
N VAL A 31 0.11 9.69 -7.26
CA VAL A 31 0.00 9.00 -5.97
C VAL A 31 -0.99 9.78 -5.12
N GLN A 32 -2.01 9.10 -4.62
CA GLN A 32 -3.02 9.69 -3.76
C GLN A 32 -3.00 8.99 -2.41
N SER A 33 -2.68 9.70 -1.36
CA SER A 33 -2.76 9.17 0.01
C SER A 33 -4.22 9.10 0.44
N GLY A 34 -4.58 8.06 1.18
CA GLY A 34 -5.95 7.89 1.63
C GLY A 34 -6.14 6.66 2.51
N PHE A 35 -7.39 6.22 2.58
CA PHE A 35 -7.81 5.14 3.46
C PHE A 35 -8.56 4.08 2.67
N ALA A 36 -8.31 2.81 2.97
CA ALA A 36 -8.92 1.71 2.24
C ALA A 36 -9.18 0.51 3.13
N GLY A 37 -10.14 -0.31 2.71
CA GLY A 37 -10.39 -1.61 3.33
C GLY A 37 -11.27 -1.61 4.57
N GLY A 38 -11.72 -0.45 5.01
CA GLY A 38 -12.56 -0.33 6.20
C GLY A 38 -14.05 -0.22 5.87
N ASN A 39 -14.84 0.02 6.91
CA ASN A 39 -16.30 0.01 6.82
C ASN A 39 -16.96 1.39 6.82
N ILE A 40 -16.22 2.43 7.16
CA ILE A 40 -16.76 3.78 7.29
C ILE A 40 -16.53 4.54 5.98
N LYS A 41 -17.58 5.15 5.45
CA LYS A 41 -17.50 5.96 4.23
C LYS A 41 -16.92 7.33 4.55
N ASN A 42 -16.02 7.81 3.67
CA ASN A 42 -15.40 9.14 3.81
C ASN A 42 -14.89 9.41 5.23
N PRO A 43 -14.04 8.53 5.77
CA PRO A 43 -13.59 8.67 7.15
C PRO A 43 -12.71 9.90 7.32
N ALA A 44 -12.84 10.56 8.48
CA ALA A 44 -11.89 11.60 8.85
C ALA A 44 -10.62 10.92 9.37
N TYR A 45 -9.47 11.59 9.19
CA TYR A 45 -8.19 11.06 9.67
C TYR A 45 -8.28 10.64 11.14
N ARG A 46 -8.92 11.47 11.95
CA ARG A 46 -9.10 11.23 13.37
C ARG A 46 -9.82 9.91 13.67
N GLU A 47 -10.84 9.60 12.85
CA GLU A 47 -11.58 8.35 12.99
C GLU A 47 -10.73 7.14 12.65
N VAL A 48 -9.92 7.23 11.57
CA VAL A 48 -9.04 6.14 11.16
C VAL A 48 -8.02 5.82 12.24
N CYS A 49 -7.47 6.87 12.88
CA CYS A 49 -6.46 6.70 13.93
C CYS A 49 -7.00 5.99 15.18
N THR A 50 -8.33 5.92 15.35
CA THR A 50 -8.91 5.16 16.46
C THR A 50 -8.84 3.65 16.25
N GLY A 51 -8.61 3.21 15.01
CA GLY A 51 -8.63 1.80 14.65
C GLY A 51 -10.03 1.21 14.50
N ARG A 52 -11.07 2.01 14.72
CA ARG A 52 -12.46 1.52 14.71
C ARG A 52 -13.05 1.44 13.31
N THR A 53 -12.49 2.16 12.33
CA THR A 53 -12.99 2.17 10.96
C THR A 53 -12.58 0.93 10.18
N GLY A 54 -11.54 0.22 10.62
CA GLY A 54 -10.95 -0.90 9.90
C GLY A 54 -10.12 -0.48 8.69
N HIS A 55 -10.04 0.82 8.39
CA HIS A 55 -9.24 1.32 7.27
C HIS A 55 -7.75 1.25 7.54
N ALA A 56 -6.97 1.00 6.48
CA ALA A 56 -5.54 1.17 6.49
C ALA A 56 -5.19 2.49 5.80
N GLU A 57 -4.08 3.10 6.23
CA GLU A 57 -3.48 4.21 5.47
C GLU A 57 -2.80 3.62 4.25
N VAL A 58 -3.16 4.09 3.08
CA VAL A 58 -2.64 3.56 1.82
C VAL A 58 -2.29 4.66 0.86
N CYS A 59 -1.49 4.31 -0.14
CA CYS A 59 -1.32 5.12 -1.34
C CYS A 59 -1.97 4.40 -2.50
N ASP A 60 -2.82 5.11 -3.23
CA ASP A 60 -3.40 4.64 -4.47
C ASP A 60 -2.53 5.18 -5.59
N ILE A 61 -1.80 4.29 -6.23
CA ILE A 61 -0.76 4.64 -7.21
C ILE A 61 -1.29 4.36 -8.60
N GLN A 62 -1.28 5.40 -9.45
CA GLN A 62 -1.55 5.21 -10.86
C GLN A 62 -0.23 5.16 -11.60
N TYR A 63 0.00 4.09 -12.37
CA TYR A 63 1.29 3.88 -13.02
C TYR A 63 1.13 3.41 -14.46
N ASN A 64 2.17 3.71 -15.24
CA ASN A 64 2.25 3.26 -16.63
C ASN A 64 2.98 1.91 -16.66
N PRO A 65 2.26 0.81 -16.95
CA PRO A 65 2.88 -0.52 -16.91
C PRO A 65 3.93 -0.76 -18.00
N GLU A 66 4.01 0.13 -18.98
CA GLU A 66 5.06 0.05 -19.99
C GLU A 66 6.39 0.62 -19.49
N VAL A 67 6.37 1.42 -18.43
CA VAL A 67 7.56 2.06 -17.86
C VAL A 67 7.97 1.40 -16.55
N ILE A 68 7.01 1.12 -15.68
CA ILE A 68 7.27 0.47 -14.39
C ILE A 68 6.21 -0.63 -14.18
N SER A 69 6.64 -1.80 -13.74
CA SER A 69 5.72 -2.93 -13.54
C SER A 69 5.18 -2.96 -12.12
N PHE A 70 4.08 -3.69 -11.92
CA PHE A 70 3.56 -3.96 -10.59
C PHE A 70 4.60 -4.67 -9.73
N LYS A 71 5.37 -5.57 -10.33
CA LYS A 71 6.46 -6.27 -9.66
C LYS A 71 7.49 -5.29 -9.11
N ASP A 72 7.86 -4.27 -9.91
CA ASP A 72 8.81 -3.24 -9.47
C ASP A 72 8.25 -2.44 -8.30
N LEU A 73 6.97 -2.10 -8.36
CA LEU A 73 6.31 -1.38 -7.27
C LEU A 73 6.33 -2.20 -5.97
N LEU A 74 6.11 -3.51 -6.06
CA LEU A 74 6.13 -4.39 -4.91
C LEU A 74 7.53 -4.58 -4.33
N HIS A 75 8.55 -4.66 -5.17
CA HIS A 75 9.93 -4.76 -4.68
C HIS A 75 10.28 -3.53 -3.85
N ILE A 76 9.91 -2.35 -4.33
CA ILE A 76 10.13 -1.11 -3.59
C ILE A 76 9.31 -1.11 -2.30
N PHE A 77 8.06 -1.55 -2.37
CA PHE A 77 7.16 -1.61 -1.22
C PHE A 77 7.78 -2.38 -0.06
N TRP A 78 8.31 -3.58 -0.33
CA TRP A 78 8.91 -4.41 0.71
C TRP A 78 10.29 -3.93 1.15
N GLU A 79 10.93 -3.03 0.41
CA GLU A 79 12.20 -2.43 0.82
C GLU A 79 12.02 -1.23 1.75
N ILE A 80 10.92 -0.50 1.62
CA ILE A 80 10.74 0.78 2.31
C ILE A 80 9.92 0.69 3.59
N HIS A 81 9.45 -0.50 3.95
CA HIS A 81 8.74 -0.69 5.23
C HIS A 81 9.05 -2.07 5.79
N ASP A 82 8.71 -2.26 7.07
CA ASP A 82 8.91 -3.55 7.73
C ASP A 82 7.64 -4.40 7.54
N PRO A 83 7.68 -5.44 6.69
CA PRO A 83 6.50 -6.27 6.45
C PRO A 83 6.30 -7.37 7.48
N THR A 84 7.11 -7.41 8.54
CA THR A 84 7.08 -8.47 9.54
C THR A 84 6.40 -8.05 10.83
N THR A 85 6.07 -6.78 11.01
CA THR A 85 5.45 -6.27 12.24
C THR A 85 3.95 -6.10 12.06
N LEU A 86 3.20 -6.72 12.97
CA LEU A 86 1.73 -6.68 12.91
C LEU A 86 1.23 -5.31 13.37
N ASN A 87 0.46 -4.65 12.50
CA ASN A 87 -0.20 -3.37 12.80
C ASN A 87 0.77 -2.32 13.35
N ARG A 88 2.00 -2.31 12.83
CA ARG A 88 3.02 -1.42 13.34
C ARG A 88 4.10 -1.14 12.30
N GLN A 89 4.59 0.11 12.26
CA GLN A 89 5.78 0.47 11.50
C GLN A 89 6.62 1.39 12.36
N GLY A 90 7.75 0.87 12.87
CA GLY A 90 8.61 1.62 13.76
C GLY A 90 7.85 2.08 15.00
N ASN A 91 7.78 3.40 15.20
CA ASN A 91 7.04 3.99 16.31
C ASN A 91 5.56 4.19 16.05
N ASP A 92 5.12 4.00 14.81
CA ASP A 92 3.71 4.14 14.43
C ASP A 92 2.98 2.84 14.73
N VAL A 93 2.08 2.86 15.70
CA VAL A 93 1.35 1.68 16.17
C VAL A 93 -0.14 1.85 15.91
N GLY A 94 -0.78 0.83 15.35
CA GLY A 94 -2.22 0.81 15.11
C GLY A 94 -2.56 0.02 13.86
N THR A 95 -3.80 -0.48 13.79
CA THR A 95 -4.27 -1.28 12.64
C THR A 95 -4.23 -0.50 11.33
N HIS A 96 -4.33 0.82 11.38
CA HIS A 96 -4.28 1.66 10.18
C HIS A 96 -2.87 1.76 9.59
N TYR A 97 -1.84 1.31 10.29
CA TYR A 97 -0.46 1.28 9.79
C TYR A 97 -0.05 -0.12 9.30
N ARG A 98 -0.99 -1.03 9.17
CA ARG A 98 -0.66 -2.41 8.80
C ARG A 98 -0.15 -2.53 7.37
N SER A 99 0.68 -3.55 7.13
CA SER A 99 1.21 -3.85 5.80
C SER A 99 0.14 -4.57 4.99
N VAL A 100 -0.27 -3.98 3.87
CA VAL A 100 -1.36 -4.54 3.06
C VAL A 100 -1.20 -4.18 1.59
N ILE A 101 -1.58 -5.13 0.73
CA ILE A 101 -1.68 -4.94 -0.71
C ILE A 101 -3.13 -5.22 -1.08
N TYR A 102 -3.80 -4.20 -1.66
CA TYR A 102 -5.15 -4.36 -2.18
C TYR A 102 -5.06 -4.58 -3.68
N PHE A 103 -5.27 -5.83 -4.12
CA PHE A 103 -5.14 -6.14 -5.55
C PHE A 103 -6.40 -5.74 -6.31
N HIS A 104 -6.19 -5.27 -7.54
CA HIS A 104 -7.27 -4.80 -8.41
C HIS A 104 -7.66 -5.86 -9.45
N ASP A 105 -6.82 -6.88 -9.65
CA ASP A 105 -7.08 -7.97 -10.57
C ASP A 105 -6.33 -9.23 -10.15
N GLU A 106 -6.63 -10.35 -10.81
CA GLU A 106 -6.01 -11.63 -10.48
C GLU A 106 -4.51 -11.66 -10.73
N GLY A 107 -4.05 -10.90 -11.73
CA GLY A 107 -2.63 -10.79 -12.05
C GLY A 107 -1.86 -10.16 -10.90
N GLN A 108 -2.43 -9.13 -10.30
CA GLN A 108 -1.81 -8.49 -9.13
C GLN A 108 -1.80 -9.42 -7.93
N GLU A 109 -2.89 -10.15 -7.70
CA GLU A 109 -2.96 -11.12 -6.62
C GLU A 109 -1.88 -12.19 -6.76
N SER A 110 -1.78 -12.78 -7.94
CA SER A 110 -0.80 -13.82 -8.22
C SER A 110 0.63 -13.32 -8.05
N MET A 111 0.92 -12.13 -8.54
CA MET A 111 2.24 -11.52 -8.43
C MET A 111 2.59 -11.25 -6.98
N ALA A 112 1.66 -10.70 -6.20
CA ALA A 112 1.88 -10.38 -4.80
C ALA A 112 2.14 -11.65 -3.98
N GLU A 113 1.34 -12.68 -4.18
CA GLU A 113 1.51 -13.96 -3.49
C GLU A 113 2.84 -14.61 -3.82
N GLU A 114 3.23 -14.60 -5.10
CA GLU A 114 4.49 -15.19 -5.55
C GLU A 114 5.69 -14.47 -4.94
N LEU A 115 5.70 -13.15 -4.98
CA LEU A 115 6.80 -12.37 -4.45
C LEU A 115 6.90 -12.47 -2.93
N LYS A 116 5.75 -12.50 -2.25
CA LYS A 116 5.72 -12.68 -0.80
C LYS A 116 6.35 -14.02 -0.42
N ALA A 117 5.97 -15.08 -1.13
CA ALA A 117 6.52 -16.42 -0.89
C ALA A 117 8.02 -16.47 -1.12
N LYS A 118 8.51 -15.80 -2.17
CA LYS A 118 9.94 -15.75 -2.46
C LYS A 118 10.72 -15.02 -1.38
N LEU A 119 10.19 -13.90 -0.91
CA LEU A 119 10.83 -13.11 0.15
C LEU A 119 10.87 -13.86 1.47
N ASP A 120 9.81 -14.59 1.81
CA ASP A 120 9.76 -15.39 3.03
C ASP A 120 10.85 -16.47 3.06
N LYS A 121 11.30 -16.92 1.90
CA LYS A 121 12.33 -17.95 1.78
C LYS A 121 13.74 -17.38 1.81
N THR A 122 13.89 -16.06 1.75
CA THR A 122 15.23 -15.47 1.77
C THR A 122 15.72 -15.36 3.21
N LYS A 123 17.05 -15.39 3.37
CA LYS A 123 17.66 -15.29 4.71
C LYS A 123 17.84 -13.84 5.17
N PHE A 124 17.38 -12.87 4.37
CA PHE A 124 17.49 -11.46 4.73
C PHE A 124 16.43 -11.02 5.72
N ILE A 125 15.34 -11.80 5.82
CA ILE A 125 14.24 -11.49 6.73
C ILE A 125 14.14 -12.60 7.74
N ASP A 126 14.41 -12.29 9.00
CA ASP A 126 14.43 -13.28 10.08
C ASP A 126 13.03 -13.72 10.49
N GLU A 127 12.04 -12.89 10.28
CA GLU A 127 10.66 -13.18 10.65
C GLU A 127 9.75 -13.25 9.42
N PRO A 128 8.63 -13.97 9.51
CA PRO A 128 7.75 -14.11 8.35
C PRO A 128 7.13 -12.78 7.93
N ILE A 129 6.92 -12.65 6.63
CA ILE A 129 6.22 -11.50 6.07
C ILE A 129 4.74 -11.67 6.36
N ILE A 130 4.14 -10.67 7.01
CA ILE A 130 2.73 -10.70 7.38
C ILE A 130 1.87 -9.76 6.54
N THR A 131 2.40 -9.26 5.44
CA THR A 131 1.65 -8.39 4.52
C THR A 131 0.33 -9.07 4.14
N GLU A 132 -0.76 -8.36 4.37
CA GLU A 132 -2.09 -8.81 3.98
C GLU A 132 -2.25 -8.59 2.47
N ILE A 133 -2.76 -9.60 1.75
CA ILE A 133 -3.03 -9.50 0.32
C ILE A 133 -4.52 -9.76 0.15
N THR A 134 -5.26 -8.72 -0.20
CA THR A 134 -6.71 -8.79 -0.22
C THR A 134 -7.28 -7.97 -1.37
N GLU A 135 -8.53 -8.26 -1.75
CA GLU A 135 -9.19 -7.58 -2.85
C GLU A 135 -9.51 -6.13 -2.50
N PHE A 136 -9.27 -5.25 -3.48
CA PHE A 136 -9.62 -3.84 -3.34
C PHE A 136 -11.15 -3.70 -3.30
N THR A 137 -11.65 -2.98 -2.30
CA THR A 137 -13.09 -2.73 -2.15
C THR A 137 -13.46 -1.26 -2.16
N ASN A 138 -12.62 -0.42 -1.52
CA ASN A 138 -12.92 1.00 -1.44
C ASN A 138 -11.65 1.80 -1.20
N PHE A 139 -11.72 3.09 -1.50
CA PHE A 139 -10.65 4.02 -1.24
C PHE A 139 -11.25 5.41 -1.03
N TYR A 140 -10.81 6.08 0.01
CA TYR A 140 -11.22 7.45 0.32
C TYR A 140 -9.98 8.32 0.45
N PRO A 141 -9.85 9.37 -0.38
CA PRO A 141 -8.69 10.26 -0.30
C PRO A 141 -8.57 10.91 1.08
N ALA A 142 -7.35 11.11 1.53
CA ALA A 142 -7.10 11.84 2.76
C ALA A 142 -7.57 13.28 2.61
N GLU A 143 -7.98 13.87 3.72
CA GLU A 143 -8.43 15.26 3.72
C GLU A 143 -7.26 16.18 3.32
N ASP A 144 -7.59 17.27 2.61
CA ASP A 144 -6.57 18.14 2.03
C ASP A 144 -5.56 18.66 3.03
N TYR A 145 -6.00 19.01 4.21
CA TYR A 145 -5.08 19.55 5.22
C TYR A 145 -4.10 18.53 5.79
N HIS A 146 -4.34 17.25 5.58
CA HIS A 146 -3.41 16.19 5.96
C HIS A 146 -2.36 15.90 4.91
N ARG A 147 -2.53 16.47 3.71
CA ARG A 147 -1.65 16.20 2.58
C ARG A 147 -0.54 17.22 2.40
N ASP A 148 -0.62 18.31 3.12
CA ASP A 148 0.36 19.40 3.03
C ASP A 148 1.51 19.25 4.00
#